data_57ff634c163ed19e2ca63bd0eac3c750
#
_entry.id   57ff634c163ed19e2ca63bd0eac3c750
#
_cell.length_a   1.000
_cell.length_b   1.000
_cell.length_c   1.000
_cell.angle_alpha   90.00
_cell.angle_beta   90.00
_cell.angle_gamma   90.00
#
_symmetry.space_group_name_H-M   'P 1'
#
loop_
_entity.id
_entity.type
_entity.pdbx_description
1 polymer ?
#
loop_
_entity_poly.entity_id
_entity_poly.type
_entity_poly.pdbx_seq_one_letter_code
_entity_poly.pdbx_strand_id
1 'polypeptide(L)'
;ALPSLRGKEKGMMHRDISINQKEIRRMEDTMTATVLNEAEVICATTIGCGHRLLESRKFPIVLMDEATQASEPSSLVPIVKGCRQLILVGDHQQLPPTVISRKAESGGLNRSLFERLIACGLDSMMLTTQYRMHPVLREFPSARFYENRLEDGCTPDQRPPPAGFLWPDWDHPMAFIPVAGAEEVDEEGKSRSNRDEAAKVLGIVDALLAMGDITADGIGVVAPYNGQVRLLSQLFDEAGGREAGQPYGGLEIKSVDGYQGREKDVIVFSTVRANDAGEVGFLSDYRRLNVAITRAKRGLIVLGHPTTLRHDPNWRAYLDWAEERGLFAWHMTNQ
;
A
#
# COMPACT_ATOMS: atom_id res chain seq x y z
N ALA A 1 -15.70 41.31 2.12
CA ALA A 1 -15.42 42.52 1.34
C ALA A 1 -14.79 43.58 2.23
N LEU A 2 -13.48 43.72 2.20
CA LEU A 2 -12.71 44.74 2.93
C LEU A 2 -12.24 45.95 2.08
N PRO A 3 -12.72 46.18 0.82
CA PRO A 3 -12.11 47.20 -0.02
C PRO A 3 -12.59 48.65 0.24
N SER A 4 -13.66 48.85 1.01
CA SER A 4 -14.27 50.20 1.15
C SER A 4 -13.85 50.97 2.39
N LEU A 5 -13.16 50.35 3.36
CA LEU A 5 -12.71 50.99 4.58
C LEU A 5 -11.34 51.64 4.42
N ARG A 6 -11.15 52.87 4.85
CA ARG A 6 -9.86 53.59 4.77
C ARG A 6 -9.37 54.06 6.13
N GLY A 7 -8.05 54.12 6.30
CA GLY A 7 -7.39 54.73 7.45
C GLY A 7 -7.67 54.03 8.79
N LYS A 8 -8.13 54.80 9.77
CA LYS A 8 -8.31 54.37 11.17
C LYS A 8 -9.34 53.25 11.35
N GLU A 9 -10.43 53.26 10.58
CA GLU A 9 -11.48 52.23 10.64
C GLU A 9 -10.97 50.87 10.14
N LYS A 10 -10.17 50.85 9.08
CA LYS A 10 -9.50 49.61 8.58
C LYS A 10 -8.56 49.05 9.66
N GLY A 11 -7.80 49.92 10.36
CA GLY A 11 -6.92 49.52 11.42
C GLY A 11 -7.65 48.91 12.62
N MET A 12 -8.79 49.50 13.02
CA MET A 12 -9.64 48.97 14.06
C MET A 12 -10.24 47.59 13.69
N MET A 13 -10.76 47.46 12.50
CA MET A 13 -11.31 46.19 11.99
C MET A 13 -10.26 45.07 11.96
N HIS A 14 -9.05 45.36 11.49
CA HIS A 14 -7.96 44.37 11.54
C HIS A 14 -7.60 43.95 12.96
N ARG A 15 -7.64 44.89 13.91
CA ARG A 15 -7.42 44.61 15.35
C ARG A 15 -8.52 43.70 15.88
N ASP A 16 -9.79 44.03 15.58
CA ASP A 16 -10.94 43.25 16.05
C ASP A 16 -10.93 41.83 15.44
N ILE A 17 -10.64 41.71 14.17
CA ILE A 17 -10.43 40.39 13.50
C ILE A 17 -9.31 39.60 14.20
N SER A 18 -8.20 40.24 14.52
CA SER A 18 -7.07 39.57 15.21
C SER A 18 -7.45 39.13 16.62
N ILE A 19 -8.23 39.95 17.36
CA ILE A 19 -8.73 39.58 18.68
C ILE A 19 -9.70 38.40 18.58
N ASN A 20 -10.70 38.47 17.69
CA ASN A 20 -11.65 37.40 17.50
C ASN A 20 -10.99 36.08 17.04
N GLN A 21 -9.98 36.15 16.17
CA GLN A 21 -9.21 34.96 15.75
C GLN A 21 -8.46 34.35 16.94
N LYS A 22 -7.91 35.15 17.86
CA LYS A 22 -7.25 34.64 19.07
C LYS A 22 -8.26 33.98 20.02
N GLU A 23 -9.43 34.57 20.14
CA GLU A 23 -10.49 34.05 20.99
C GLU A 23 -11.03 32.72 20.46
N ILE A 24 -11.30 32.65 19.14
CA ILE A 24 -11.69 31.40 18.46
C ILE A 24 -10.64 30.30 18.71
N ARG A 25 -9.36 30.57 18.47
CA ARG A 25 -8.30 29.58 18.74
C ARG A 25 -8.28 29.13 20.20
N ARG A 26 -8.47 30.05 21.15
CA ARG A 26 -8.53 29.69 22.56
C ARG A 26 -9.73 28.80 22.89
N MET A 27 -10.88 29.08 22.28
CA MET A 27 -12.07 28.21 22.41
C MET A 27 -11.84 26.85 21.81
N GLU A 28 -11.27 26.76 20.59
CA GLU A 28 -10.91 25.50 19.94
C GLU A 28 -9.93 24.68 20.77
N ASP A 29 -8.87 25.31 21.29
CA ASP A 29 -7.90 24.65 22.18
C ASP A 29 -8.59 24.13 23.48
N THR A 30 -9.52 24.89 24.05
CA THR A 30 -10.26 24.50 25.26
C THR A 30 -11.19 23.31 24.95
N MET A 31 -11.95 23.37 23.85
CA MET A 31 -12.83 22.28 23.43
C MET A 31 -12.01 21.00 23.15
N THR A 32 -10.91 21.14 22.44
CA THR A 32 -10.01 20.00 22.15
C THR A 32 -9.45 19.41 23.44
N ALA A 33 -9.02 20.26 24.40
CA ALA A 33 -8.51 19.80 25.68
C ALA A 33 -9.59 19.03 26.47
N THR A 34 -10.86 19.50 26.44
CA THR A 34 -11.98 18.81 27.09
C THR A 34 -12.18 17.41 26.50
N VAL A 35 -12.31 17.32 25.17
CA VAL A 35 -12.46 16.03 24.47
C VAL A 35 -11.32 15.07 24.80
N LEU A 36 -10.07 15.57 24.75
CA LEU A 36 -8.90 14.76 25.07
C LEU A 36 -8.83 14.36 26.56
N ASN A 37 -9.44 15.10 27.47
CA ASN A 37 -9.49 14.74 28.89
C ASN A 37 -10.53 13.66 29.20
N GLU A 38 -11.60 13.62 28.43
CA GLU A 38 -12.68 12.64 28.55
C GLU A 38 -12.38 11.34 27.78
N ALA A 39 -11.44 11.39 26.82
CA ALA A 39 -11.10 10.24 26.00
C ALA A 39 -10.32 9.17 26.79
N GLU A 40 -10.79 7.95 26.79
CA GLU A 40 -10.11 6.78 27.33
C GLU A 40 -9.01 6.26 26.40
N VAL A 41 -9.18 6.45 25.07
CA VAL A 41 -8.22 6.07 24.03
C VAL A 41 -8.00 7.24 23.09
N ILE A 42 -6.74 7.54 22.78
CA ILE A 42 -6.36 8.59 21.83
C ILE A 42 -5.61 7.94 20.67
N CYS A 43 -6.16 8.07 19.47
CA CYS A 43 -5.52 7.62 18.22
C CYS A 43 -4.78 8.79 17.57
N ALA A 44 -3.50 8.59 17.24
CA ALA A 44 -2.68 9.58 16.57
C ALA A 44 -1.57 8.90 15.76
N THR A 45 -1.00 9.60 14.76
CA THR A 45 0.24 9.13 14.14
C THR A 45 1.40 9.22 15.12
N THR A 46 2.45 8.42 14.93
CA THR A 46 3.63 8.42 15.81
C THR A 46 4.18 9.82 16.04
N ILE A 47 4.38 10.58 14.96
CA ILE A 47 4.85 11.98 15.02
C ILE A 47 3.76 12.92 15.61
N GLY A 48 2.49 12.67 15.28
CA GLY A 48 1.33 13.40 15.83
C GLY A 48 1.25 13.34 17.35
N CYS A 49 1.76 12.26 17.97
CA CYS A 49 1.88 12.14 19.43
C CYS A 49 2.79 13.21 20.04
N GLY A 50 3.69 13.83 19.26
CA GLY A 50 4.52 14.96 19.66
C GLY A 50 3.83 16.31 19.65
N HIS A 51 2.55 16.40 19.25
CA HIS A 51 1.84 17.66 19.15
C HIS A 51 1.65 18.32 20.53
N ARG A 52 1.70 19.67 20.59
CA ARG A 52 1.61 20.48 21.82
C ARG A 52 0.40 20.15 22.72
N LEU A 53 -0.74 19.77 22.12
CA LEU A 53 -1.95 19.39 22.85
C LEU A 53 -1.79 18.09 23.65
N LEU A 54 -0.80 17.25 23.31
CA LEU A 54 -0.45 16.02 23.99
C LEU A 54 0.82 16.14 24.85
N GLU A 55 1.46 17.32 24.91
CA GLU A 55 2.77 17.50 25.55
C GLU A 55 2.76 17.16 27.04
N SER A 56 1.74 17.63 27.78
CA SER A 56 1.61 17.40 29.21
C SER A 56 0.98 16.05 29.59
N ARG A 57 0.55 15.26 28.62
CA ARG A 57 -0.15 13.99 28.84
C ARG A 57 0.83 12.83 28.94
N LYS A 58 0.47 11.87 29.80
CA LYS A 58 1.21 10.61 29.96
C LYS A 58 0.33 9.45 29.49
N PHE A 59 0.95 8.53 28.77
CA PHE A 59 0.29 7.35 28.23
C PHE A 59 0.99 6.10 28.79
N PRO A 60 0.45 5.48 29.84
CA PRO A 60 1.06 4.29 30.43
C PRO A 60 1.02 3.07 29.52
N ILE A 61 0.06 3.00 28.59
CA ILE A 61 -0.06 1.96 27.57
C ILE A 61 0.05 2.64 26.21
N VAL A 62 0.94 2.12 25.38
CA VAL A 62 1.11 2.54 23.97
C VAL A 62 0.97 1.31 23.10
N LEU A 63 -0.06 1.31 22.23
CA LEU A 63 -0.21 0.32 21.16
C LEU A 63 0.17 1.01 19.85
N MET A 64 1.07 0.39 19.10
CA MET A 64 1.55 0.89 17.82
C MET A 64 1.25 -0.14 16.75
N ASP A 65 0.29 0.21 15.88
CA ASP A 65 -0.04 -0.58 14.70
C ASP A 65 0.89 -0.22 13.54
N GLU A 66 1.13 -1.18 12.64
CA GLU A 66 2.11 -1.07 11.55
C GLU A 66 3.50 -0.59 12.03
N ALA A 67 3.92 -1.09 13.19
CA ALA A 67 5.15 -0.67 13.87
C ALA A 67 6.42 -0.92 13.04
N THR A 68 6.37 -1.82 12.07
CA THR A 68 7.47 -2.10 11.13
C THR A 68 7.68 -1.01 10.09
N GLN A 69 6.67 -0.16 9.84
CA GLN A 69 6.76 0.98 8.92
C GLN A 69 7.27 2.26 9.59
N ALA A 70 7.33 2.28 10.91
CA ALA A 70 7.80 3.44 11.65
C ALA A 70 9.31 3.38 11.86
N SER A 71 10.04 4.44 11.49
CA SER A 71 11.44 4.56 11.86
C SER A 71 11.60 4.55 13.39
N GLU A 72 12.70 4.01 13.91
CA GLU A 72 12.89 3.94 15.35
C GLU A 72 12.76 5.31 16.04
N PRO A 73 13.34 6.42 15.53
CA PRO A 73 13.13 7.73 16.13
C PRO A 73 11.66 8.16 16.20
N SER A 74 10.85 7.85 15.18
CA SER A 74 9.41 8.17 15.19
C SER A 74 8.65 7.32 16.20
N SER A 75 9.04 6.06 16.40
CA SER A 75 8.44 5.17 17.39
C SER A 75 8.71 5.63 18.82
N LEU A 76 9.83 6.31 19.08
CA LEU A 76 10.17 6.81 20.40
C LEU A 76 9.26 7.97 20.85
N VAL A 77 8.66 8.74 19.91
CA VAL A 77 7.83 9.91 20.25
C VAL A 77 6.67 9.55 21.20
N PRO A 78 5.82 8.54 20.94
CA PRO A 78 4.79 8.13 21.89
C PRO A 78 5.38 7.45 23.15
N ILE A 79 6.48 6.70 23.02
CA ILE A 79 7.06 5.92 24.11
C ILE A 79 7.58 6.82 25.24
N VAL A 80 8.27 7.92 24.92
CA VAL A 80 8.84 8.83 25.93
C VAL A 80 7.79 9.59 26.74
N LYS A 81 6.50 9.47 26.38
CA LYS A 81 5.37 10.07 27.09
C LYS A 81 4.89 9.26 28.30
N GLY A 82 5.79 8.53 28.94
CA GLY A 82 5.50 7.79 30.17
C GLY A 82 4.98 6.37 29.93
N CYS A 83 5.29 5.78 28.80
CA CYS A 83 4.96 4.40 28.47
C CYS A 83 5.54 3.44 29.52
N ARG A 84 4.71 2.54 30.03
CA ARG A 84 5.08 1.43 30.91
C ARG A 84 4.84 0.08 30.26
N GLN A 85 3.86 0.02 29.36
CA GLN A 85 3.54 -1.16 28.58
C GLN A 85 3.47 -0.75 27.11
N LEU A 86 4.36 -1.36 26.30
CA LEU A 86 4.43 -1.15 24.87
C LEU A 86 3.93 -2.41 24.16
N ILE A 87 2.99 -2.22 23.24
CA ILE A 87 2.45 -3.26 22.36
C ILE A 87 2.78 -2.85 20.93
N LEU A 88 3.61 -3.62 20.26
CA LEU A 88 3.96 -3.41 18.85
C LEU A 88 3.24 -4.44 17.99
N VAL A 89 2.47 -3.97 17.03
CA VAL A 89 1.81 -4.79 16.02
C VAL A 89 2.40 -4.44 14.66
N GLY A 90 2.76 -5.44 13.86
CA GLY A 90 3.37 -5.20 12.56
C GLY A 90 3.88 -6.48 11.93
N ASP A 91 4.30 -6.38 10.69
CA ASP A 91 4.80 -7.50 9.91
C ASP A 91 6.15 -7.16 9.27
N HIS A 92 7.22 -7.75 9.77
CA HIS A 92 8.57 -7.52 9.29
C HIS A 92 8.87 -8.19 7.93
N GLN A 93 7.96 -9.04 7.45
CA GLN A 93 7.99 -9.59 6.09
C GLN A 93 7.32 -8.65 5.06
N GLN A 94 6.75 -7.51 5.52
CA GLN A 94 6.27 -6.41 4.70
C GLN A 94 7.23 -5.23 4.72
N LEU A 95 6.85 -4.11 4.08
CA LEU A 95 7.75 -2.98 3.84
C LEU A 95 8.28 -2.35 5.13
N PRO A 96 9.57 -1.97 5.15
CA PRO A 96 10.20 -1.24 6.24
C PRO A 96 9.85 0.26 6.18
N PRO A 97 10.34 1.07 7.13
CA PRO A 97 10.23 2.52 7.06
C PRO A 97 10.80 3.07 5.75
N THR A 98 10.06 3.97 5.11
CA THR A 98 10.52 4.62 3.88
C THR A 98 11.61 5.63 4.19
N VAL A 99 12.79 5.45 3.59
CA VAL A 99 13.94 6.35 3.73
C VAL A 99 14.39 6.81 2.35
N ILE A 100 14.34 8.12 2.09
CA ILE A 100 14.71 8.71 0.79
C ILE A 100 16.23 8.75 0.60
N SER A 101 16.97 9.02 1.66
CA SER A 101 18.41 9.14 1.62
C SER A 101 19.10 7.79 1.67
N ARG A 102 19.79 7.39 0.59
CA ARG A 102 20.58 6.15 0.55
C ARG A 102 21.63 6.07 1.68
N LYS A 103 22.21 7.21 2.05
CA LYS A 103 23.18 7.28 3.15
C LYS A 103 22.50 7.00 4.51
N ALA A 104 21.30 7.51 4.72
CA ALA A 104 20.55 7.26 5.94
C ALA A 104 20.03 5.80 5.99
N GLU A 105 19.63 5.25 4.86
CA GLU A 105 19.24 3.86 4.71
C GLU A 105 20.41 2.91 5.02
N SER A 106 21.57 3.12 4.41
CA SER A 106 22.78 2.35 4.71
C SER A 106 23.27 2.53 6.15
N GLY A 107 22.91 3.62 6.81
CA GLY A 107 23.11 3.88 8.23
C GLY A 107 22.09 3.22 9.16
N GLY A 108 21.11 2.49 8.61
CA GLY A 108 20.12 1.73 9.37
C GLY A 108 18.86 2.48 9.76
N LEU A 109 18.58 3.68 9.20
CA LEU A 109 17.36 4.43 9.50
C LEU A 109 16.08 3.71 9.02
N ASN A 110 16.19 2.80 8.04
CA ASN A 110 15.12 1.95 7.56
C ASN A 110 14.84 0.72 8.45
N ARG A 111 15.61 0.52 9.51
CA ARG A 111 15.36 -0.53 10.49
C ARG A 111 14.40 -0.03 11.54
N SER A 112 13.24 -0.66 11.67
CA SER A 112 12.23 -0.31 12.69
C SER A 112 12.65 -0.76 14.09
N LEU A 113 12.06 -0.13 15.12
CA LEU A 113 12.17 -0.60 16.50
C LEU A 113 11.71 -2.06 16.63
N PHE A 114 10.64 -2.43 15.92
CA PHE A 114 10.09 -3.78 15.88
C PHE A 114 11.14 -4.80 15.42
N GLU A 115 11.74 -4.59 14.24
CA GLU A 115 12.80 -5.47 13.71
C GLU A 115 14.02 -5.55 14.63
N ARG A 116 14.41 -4.41 15.21
CA ARG A 116 15.56 -4.40 16.12
C ARG A 116 15.31 -5.22 17.38
N LEU A 117 14.12 -5.13 17.95
CA LEU A 117 13.77 -5.90 19.15
C LEU A 117 13.73 -7.40 18.88
N ILE A 118 13.15 -7.84 17.76
CA ILE A 118 13.19 -9.25 17.33
C ILE A 118 14.64 -9.71 17.15
N ALA A 119 15.49 -8.94 16.49
CA ALA A 119 16.89 -9.27 16.31
C ALA A 119 17.70 -9.31 17.64
N CYS A 120 17.21 -8.65 18.68
CA CYS A 120 17.75 -8.74 20.05
C CYS A 120 17.21 -9.95 20.84
N GLY A 121 16.39 -10.81 20.22
CA GLY A 121 15.86 -12.02 20.83
C GLY A 121 14.54 -11.82 21.60
N LEU A 122 13.82 -10.71 21.34
CA LEU A 122 12.48 -10.57 21.90
C LEU A 122 11.51 -11.49 21.14
N ASP A 123 10.83 -12.35 21.89
CA ASP A 123 9.82 -13.26 21.31
C ASP A 123 8.63 -12.47 20.78
N SER A 124 8.14 -12.86 19.60
CA SER A 124 6.96 -12.33 18.99
C SER A 124 5.85 -13.38 18.86
N MET A 125 4.61 -12.96 19.05
CA MET A 125 3.43 -13.78 18.77
C MET A 125 2.99 -13.53 17.34
N MET A 126 2.94 -14.57 16.53
CA MET A 126 2.42 -14.50 15.16
C MET A 126 0.90 -14.75 15.15
N LEU A 127 0.15 -13.86 14.52
CA LEU A 127 -1.24 -14.10 14.16
C LEU A 127 -1.27 -14.99 12.92
N THR A 128 -1.77 -16.21 13.03
CA THR A 128 -1.69 -17.21 11.97
C THR A 128 -2.91 -17.24 11.05
N THR A 129 -4.09 -16.88 11.54
CA THR A 129 -5.34 -16.98 10.76
C THR A 129 -5.58 -15.69 9.96
N GLN A 130 -5.61 -15.80 8.64
CA GLN A 130 -5.94 -14.71 7.72
C GLN A 130 -7.41 -14.76 7.31
N TYR A 131 -8.07 -13.60 7.17
CA TYR A 131 -9.47 -13.43 6.80
C TYR A 131 -9.68 -12.66 5.50
N ARG A 132 -8.62 -12.31 4.80
CA ARG A 132 -8.64 -11.46 3.60
C ARG A 132 -8.77 -12.28 2.33
N MET A 133 -7.77 -13.11 2.08
CA MET A 133 -7.52 -13.73 0.78
C MET A 133 -8.32 -15.00 0.59
N HIS A 134 -8.70 -15.27 -0.66
CA HIS A 134 -9.05 -16.63 -1.10
C HIS A 134 -7.93 -17.60 -0.67
N PRO A 135 -8.25 -18.80 -0.15
CA PRO A 135 -7.27 -19.74 0.41
C PRO A 135 -6.05 -19.98 -0.49
N VAL A 136 -6.25 -20.14 -1.78
CA VAL A 136 -5.16 -20.36 -2.75
C VAL A 136 -4.19 -19.20 -2.85
N LEU A 137 -4.67 -17.95 -2.75
CA LEU A 137 -3.79 -16.77 -2.79
C LEU A 137 -2.85 -16.69 -1.59
N ARG A 138 -3.20 -17.35 -0.47
CA ARG A 138 -2.36 -17.44 0.74
C ARG A 138 -1.21 -18.45 0.58
N GLU A 139 -1.33 -19.48 -0.27
CA GLU A 139 -0.38 -20.61 -0.32
C GLU A 139 1.07 -20.16 -0.53
N PHE A 140 1.33 -19.41 -1.59
CA PHE A 140 2.69 -18.97 -1.89
C PHE A 140 3.28 -18.05 -0.81
N PRO A 141 2.61 -16.94 -0.38
CA PRO A 141 3.15 -16.11 0.69
C PRO A 141 3.34 -16.88 2.00
N SER A 142 2.42 -17.80 2.37
CA SER A 142 2.56 -18.62 3.56
C SER A 142 3.83 -19.47 3.53
N ALA A 143 4.04 -20.21 2.44
CA ALA A 143 5.20 -21.08 2.28
C ALA A 143 6.52 -20.29 2.17
N ARG A 144 6.52 -19.15 1.48
CA ARG A 144 7.73 -18.41 1.17
C ARG A 144 8.19 -17.48 2.28
N PHE A 145 7.23 -16.80 2.98
CA PHE A 145 7.55 -15.71 3.90
C PHE A 145 7.15 -16.01 5.35
N TYR A 146 6.24 -16.97 5.58
CA TYR A 146 5.65 -17.22 6.90
C TYR A 146 5.78 -18.68 7.36
N GLU A 147 6.80 -19.40 6.91
CA GLU A 147 7.12 -20.77 7.35
C GLU A 147 5.93 -21.74 7.19
N ASN A 148 5.06 -21.49 6.23
CA ASN A 148 3.79 -22.21 6.00
C ASN A 148 2.85 -22.24 7.21
N ARG A 149 2.87 -21.20 8.05
CA ARG A 149 2.11 -21.09 9.30
C ARG A 149 0.79 -20.32 9.15
N LEU A 150 0.52 -19.70 7.99
CA LEU A 150 -0.76 -19.03 7.77
C LEU A 150 -1.86 -20.04 7.55
N GLU A 151 -2.99 -19.83 8.22
CA GLU A 151 -4.22 -20.59 8.15
C GLU A 151 -5.34 -19.76 7.55
N ASP A 152 -6.36 -20.42 6.99
CA ASP A 152 -7.47 -19.74 6.36
C ASP A 152 -8.63 -19.54 7.33
N GLY A 153 -9.03 -18.28 7.54
CA GLY A 153 -10.22 -17.88 8.27
C GLY A 153 -11.44 -17.62 7.37
N CYS A 154 -11.31 -17.83 6.05
CA CYS A 154 -12.39 -17.76 5.08
C CYS A 154 -12.34 -18.95 4.11
N THR A 155 -13.49 -19.24 3.50
CA THR A 155 -13.63 -20.33 2.52
C THR A 155 -13.62 -19.80 1.08
N PRO A 156 -13.35 -20.64 0.06
CA PRO A 156 -13.47 -20.25 -1.34
C PRO A 156 -14.82 -19.63 -1.69
N ASP A 157 -15.92 -20.18 -1.18
CA ASP A 157 -17.28 -19.67 -1.42
C ASP A 157 -17.51 -18.24 -0.89
N GLN A 158 -16.77 -17.83 0.13
CA GLN A 158 -16.80 -16.47 0.66
C GLN A 158 -15.97 -15.49 -0.17
N ARG A 159 -15.14 -16.01 -1.06
CA ARG A 159 -14.23 -15.26 -1.94
C ARG A 159 -14.32 -15.72 -3.40
N PRO A 160 -15.51 -15.80 -4.02
CA PRO A 160 -15.65 -16.33 -5.38
C PRO A 160 -14.83 -15.51 -6.36
N PRO A 161 -14.17 -16.16 -7.35
CA PRO A 161 -13.45 -15.45 -8.40
C PRO A 161 -14.38 -14.51 -9.18
N PRO A 162 -13.94 -13.31 -9.59
CA PRO A 162 -14.72 -12.46 -10.48
C PRO A 162 -14.90 -13.10 -11.87
N ALA A 163 -16.12 -13.02 -12.41
CA ALA A 163 -16.50 -13.68 -13.65
C ALA A 163 -15.92 -13.02 -14.91
N GLY A 164 -15.54 -11.74 -14.85
CA GLY A 164 -15.09 -10.96 -16.00
C GLY A 164 -13.67 -11.29 -16.48
N PHE A 165 -12.96 -12.18 -15.82
CA PHE A 165 -11.62 -12.60 -16.23
C PHE A 165 -11.57 -14.09 -16.51
N LEU A 166 -10.92 -14.47 -17.60
CA LEU A 166 -10.74 -15.89 -17.96
C LEU A 166 -9.55 -16.46 -17.13
N TRP A 167 -9.87 -16.91 -15.91
CA TRP A 167 -8.90 -17.54 -15.02
C TRP A 167 -8.33 -18.81 -15.63
N PRO A 168 -7.00 -19.04 -15.59
CA PRO A 168 -6.42 -20.32 -16.03
C PRO A 168 -7.01 -21.52 -15.31
N ASP A 169 -7.33 -21.34 -14.02
CA ASP A 169 -8.06 -22.29 -13.22
C ASP A 169 -9.05 -21.50 -12.34
N TRP A 170 -10.34 -21.86 -12.42
CA TRP A 170 -11.41 -21.18 -11.67
C TRP A 170 -11.28 -21.37 -10.15
N ASP A 171 -10.79 -22.51 -9.72
CA ASP A 171 -10.60 -22.81 -8.29
C ASP A 171 -9.32 -22.13 -7.74
N HIS A 172 -8.46 -21.62 -8.62
CA HIS A 172 -7.22 -20.94 -8.33
C HIS A 172 -7.22 -19.52 -8.95
N PRO A 173 -7.89 -18.52 -8.34
CA PRO A 173 -8.08 -17.19 -8.92
C PRO A 173 -6.78 -16.35 -8.89
N MET A 174 -5.75 -16.89 -9.49
CA MET A 174 -4.46 -16.28 -9.73
C MET A 174 -4.07 -16.49 -11.19
N ALA A 175 -3.57 -15.45 -11.84
CA ALA A 175 -3.03 -15.54 -13.20
C ALA A 175 -1.71 -14.77 -13.30
N PHE A 176 -0.72 -15.38 -13.96
CA PHE A 176 0.45 -14.67 -14.46
C PHE A 176 0.33 -14.50 -15.97
N ILE A 177 0.38 -13.25 -16.44
CA ILE A 177 0.30 -12.90 -17.87
C ILE A 177 1.70 -12.51 -18.34
N PRO A 178 2.35 -13.33 -19.17
CA PRO A 178 3.63 -12.96 -19.77
C PRO A 178 3.47 -11.77 -20.72
N VAL A 179 4.32 -10.75 -20.55
CA VAL A 179 4.37 -9.57 -21.42
C VAL A 179 5.79 -9.42 -21.95
N ALA A 180 5.92 -9.31 -23.30
CA ALA A 180 7.21 -9.19 -23.96
C ALA A 180 7.66 -7.74 -24.19
N GLY A 181 6.79 -6.76 -23.95
CA GLY A 181 7.07 -5.34 -24.17
C GLY A 181 8.20 -4.80 -23.30
N ALA A 182 9.09 -4.02 -23.92
CA ALA A 182 10.25 -3.44 -23.24
C ALA A 182 9.86 -2.38 -22.21
N GLU A 183 10.64 -2.29 -21.14
CA GLU A 183 10.55 -1.18 -20.20
C GLU A 183 11.05 0.13 -20.82
N GLU A 184 10.40 1.25 -20.48
CA GLU A 184 10.83 2.60 -20.84
C GLU A 184 11.32 3.32 -19.57
N VAL A 185 12.35 4.15 -19.73
CA VAL A 185 12.90 4.97 -18.65
C VAL A 185 12.43 6.41 -18.85
N ASP A 186 11.99 7.10 -17.80
CA ASP A 186 11.62 8.50 -17.89
C ASP A 186 12.82 9.41 -18.23
N GLU A 187 12.54 10.63 -18.69
CA GLU A 187 13.57 11.60 -19.11
C GLU A 187 14.59 11.91 -18.00
N GLU A 188 14.19 11.78 -16.74
CA GLU A 188 15.07 12.02 -15.60
C GLU A 188 15.88 10.77 -15.19
N GLY A 189 15.63 9.60 -15.80
CA GLY A 189 16.29 8.34 -15.47
C GLY A 189 15.89 7.76 -14.10
N LYS A 190 14.83 8.30 -13.49
CA LYS A 190 14.44 7.97 -12.10
C LYS A 190 13.31 6.97 -12.00
N SER A 191 12.47 6.86 -13.02
CA SER A 191 11.31 5.99 -13.00
C SER A 191 11.19 5.20 -14.29
N ARG A 192 10.38 4.14 -14.25
CA ARG A 192 10.16 3.23 -15.38
C ARG A 192 8.69 3.04 -15.64
N SER A 193 8.36 2.70 -16.89
CA SER A 193 7.02 2.33 -17.34
C SER A 193 7.12 1.22 -18.39
N ASN A 194 6.00 0.54 -18.65
CA ASN A 194 5.84 -0.47 -19.69
C ASN A 194 4.45 -0.27 -20.32
N ARG A 195 4.44 0.19 -21.58
CA ARG A 195 3.19 0.53 -22.28
C ARG A 195 2.36 -0.70 -22.60
N ASP A 196 3.01 -1.82 -22.92
CA ASP A 196 2.32 -3.07 -23.26
C ASP A 196 1.63 -3.65 -22.02
N GLU A 197 2.29 -3.61 -20.85
CA GLU A 197 1.63 -3.96 -19.60
C GLU A 197 0.47 -3.00 -19.29
N ALA A 198 0.63 -1.69 -19.50
CA ALA A 198 -0.42 -0.70 -19.23
C ALA A 198 -1.66 -0.91 -20.12
N ALA A 199 -1.47 -1.18 -21.41
CA ALA A 199 -2.56 -1.47 -22.34
C ALA A 199 -3.33 -2.75 -21.93
N LYS A 200 -2.60 -3.82 -21.55
CA LYS A 200 -3.22 -5.04 -21.04
C LYS A 200 -3.98 -4.83 -19.73
N VAL A 201 -3.45 -4.02 -18.81
CA VAL A 201 -4.14 -3.67 -17.56
C VAL A 201 -5.48 -3.01 -17.85
N LEU A 202 -5.55 -2.07 -18.81
CA LEU A 202 -6.82 -1.44 -19.21
C LEU A 202 -7.82 -2.50 -19.71
N GLY A 203 -7.43 -3.34 -20.66
CA GLY A 203 -8.30 -4.39 -21.18
C GLY A 203 -8.78 -5.40 -20.13
N ILE A 204 -7.94 -5.73 -19.14
CA ILE A 204 -8.30 -6.60 -18.02
C ILE A 204 -9.34 -5.93 -17.13
N VAL A 205 -9.16 -4.66 -16.80
CA VAL A 205 -10.12 -3.91 -15.97
C VAL A 205 -11.46 -3.78 -16.70
N ASP A 206 -11.45 -3.48 -18.01
CA ASP A 206 -12.67 -3.44 -18.83
C ASP A 206 -13.41 -4.78 -18.82
N ALA A 207 -12.70 -5.88 -19.00
CA ALA A 207 -13.28 -7.21 -18.97
C ALA A 207 -13.90 -7.57 -17.60
N LEU A 208 -13.21 -7.22 -16.51
CA LEU A 208 -13.71 -7.40 -15.15
C LEU A 208 -14.99 -6.59 -14.90
N LEU A 209 -15.06 -5.35 -15.37
CA LEU A 209 -16.22 -4.48 -15.19
C LEU A 209 -17.40 -4.89 -16.06
N ALA A 210 -17.16 -5.46 -17.25
CA ALA A 210 -18.19 -5.82 -18.22
C ALA A 210 -19.20 -6.84 -17.70
N MET A 211 -18.80 -7.73 -16.78
CA MET A 211 -19.70 -8.75 -16.21
C MET A 211 -20.55 -8.25 -15.03
N GLY A 212 -20.20 -7.09 -14.44
CA GLY A 212 -21.00 -6.43 -13.41
C GLY A 212 -21.01 -7.10 -12.03
N ASP A 213 -20.17 -8.13 -11.80
CA ASP A 213 -20.04 -8.80 -10.50
C ASP A 213 -18.94 -8.15 -9.61
N ILE A 214 -18.25 -7.16 -10.14
CA ILE A 214 -17.29 -6.31 -9.45
C ILE A 214 -17.42 -4.86 -9.93
N THR A 215 -17.19 -3.91 -9.05
CA THR A 215 -17.17 -2.47 -9.36
C THR A 215 -15.73 -1.95 -9.37
N ALA A 216 -15.50 -0.78 -9.98
CA ALA A 216 -14.16 -0.22 -10.13
C ALA A 216 -13.46 0.03 -8.78
N ASP A 217 -14.21 0.37 -7.73
CA ASP A 217 -13.69 0.51 -6.36
C ASP A 217 -13.27 -0.82 -5.73
N GLY A 218 -13.75 -1.95 -6.23
CA GLY A 218 -13.29 -3.30 -5.88
C GLY A 218 -11.97 -3.70 -6.56
N ILE A 219 -11.47 -2.92 -7.54
CA ILE A 219 -10.26 -3.22 -8.29
C ILE A 219 -9.11 -2.31 -7.85
N GLY A 220 -7.95 -2.89 -7.67
CA GLY A 220 -6.70 -2.18 -7.40
C GLY A 220 -5.64 -2.48 -8.45
N VAL A 221 -5.03 -1.44 -8.99
CA VAL A 221 -3.88 -1.57 -9.90
C VAL A 221 -2.62 -1.15 -9.16
N VAL A 222 -1.64 -2.04 -9.13
CA VAL A 222 -0.41 -1.86 -8.37
C VAL A 222 0.79 -1.89 -9.32
N ALA A 223 1.76 -1.02 -9.11
CA ALA A 223 3.02 -1.03 -9.84
C ALA A 223 4.20 -0.61 -8.95
N PRO A 224 5.44 -1.08 -9.19
CA PRO A 224 6.59 -0.73 -8.37
C PRO A 224 7.15 0.68 -8.65
N TYR A 225 6.75 1.29 -9.77
CA TYR A 225 7.30 2.56 -10.25
C TYR A 225 6.23 3.62 -10.46
N ASN A 226 6.50 4.84 -9.99
CA ASN A 226 5.58 5.98 -10.18
C ASN A 226 5.40 6.36 -11.66
N GLY A 227 6.36 6.06 -12.54
CA GLY A 227 6.20 6.21 -14.00
C GLY A 227 5.03 5.39 -14.52
N GLN A 228 4.93 4.12 -14.12
CA GLN A 228 3.82 3.25 -14.48
C GLN A 228 2.50 3.71 -13.87
N VAL A 229 2.52 4.15 -12.61
CA VAL A 229 1.33 4.69 -11.94
C VAL A 229 0.79 5.92 -12.70
N ARG A 230 1.67 6.83 -13.16
CA ARG A 230 1.28 7.99 -13.97
C ARG A 230 0.72 7.58 -15.33
N LEU A 231 1.42 6.67 -16.03
CA LEU A 231 0.99 6.16 -17.34
C LEU A 231 -0.40 5.51 -17.26
N LEU A 232 -0.60 4.60 -16.30
CA LEU A 232 -1.89 3.97 -16.07
C LEU A 232 -2.97 5.00 -15.70
N SER A 233 -2.66 5.94 -14.83
CA SER A 233 -3.60 6.99 -14.44
C SER A 233 -4.07 7.81 -15.65
N GLN A 234 -3.15 8.23 -16.51
CA GLN A 234 -3.47 8.95 -17.74
C GLN A 234 -4.32 8.09 -18.68
N LEU A 235 -3.94 6.83 -18.88
CA LEU A 235 -4.66 5.92 -19.77
C LEU A 235 -6.14 5.74 -19.37
N PHE A 236 -6.39 5.54 -18.06
CA PHE A 236 -7.76 5.40 -17.55
C PHE A 236 -8.54 6.71 -17.55
N ASP A 237 -7.88 7.86 -17.36
CA ASP A 237 -8.50 9.16 -17.45
C ASP A 237 -8.92 9.48 -18.91
N GLU A 238 -8.10 9.11 -19.91
CA GLU A 238 -8.40 9.21 -21.33
C GLU A 238 -9.50 8.24 -21.78
N ALA A 239 -9.55 7.02 -21.21
CA ALA A 239 -10.52 5.99 -21.56
C ALA A 239 -11.94 6.23 -21.01
N GLY A 240 -12.13 7.15 -20.06
CA GLY A 240 -13.49 7.45 -19.54
C GLY A 240 -13.49 8.08 -18.15
N GLY A 241 -12.34 8.18 -17.50
CA GLY A 241 -12.15 8.86 -16.22
C GLY A 241 -12.41 8.01 -14.97
N ARG A 242 -11.84 8.46 -13.86
CA ARG A 242 -11.84 7.77 -12.56
C ARG A 242 -12.56 8.52 -11.44
N GLU A 243 -13.19 9.66 -11.74
CA GLU A 243 -14.00 10.40 -10.78
C GLU A 243 -15.32 9.69 -10.49
N ALA A 244 -15.97 10.08 -9.40
CA ALA A 244 -17.25 9.50 -9.03
C ALA A 244 -18.29 9.70 -10.16
N GLY A 245 -18.93 8.60 -10.58
CA GLY A 245 -19.90 8.59 -11.67
C GLY A 245 -19.31 8.36 -13.07
N GLN A 246 -17.98 8.25 -13.20
CA GLN A 246 -17.31 7.86 -14.44
C GLN A 246 -17.09 6.33 -14.50
N PRO A 247 -16.79 5.76 -15.69
CA PRO A 247 -16.65 4.31 -15.88
C PRO A 247 -15.69 3.63 -14.90
N TYR A 248 -14.57 4.28 -14.58
CA TYR A 248 -13.57 3.75 -13.64
C TYR A 248 -13.60 4.46 -12.27
N GLY A 249 -14.76 5.01 -11.89
CA GLY A 249 -14.95 5.71 -10.62
C GLY A 249 -14.61 4.83 -9.42
N GLY A 250 -13.63 5.27 -8.63
CA GLY A 250 -13.15 4.53 -7.47
C GLY A 250 -12.00 3.54 -7.73
N LEU A 251 -11.57 3.33 -8.99
CA LEU A 251 -10.38 2.54 -9.31
C LEU A 251 -9.14 3.14 -8.64
N GLU A 252 -8.44 2.34 -7.86
CA GLU A 252 -7.23 2.75 -7.18
C GLU A 252 -5.98 2.29 -7.93
N ILE A 253 -5.18 3.24 -8.43
CA ILE A 253 -3.89 3.00 -9.08
C ILE A 253 -2.79 3.59 -8.20
N LYS A 254 -1.92 2.75 -7.63
CA LYS A 254 -0.88 3.20 -6.68
C LYS A 254 0.40 2.39 -6.80
N SER A 255 1.47 2.95 -6.22
CA SER A 255 2.70 2.18 -6.02
C SER A 255 2.48 1.07 -4.98
N VAL A 256 3.35 0.04 -5.00
CA VAL A 256 3.35 -1.03 -3.99
C VAL A 256 3.40 -0.44 -2.58
N ASP A 257 4.30 0.52 -2.36
CA ASP A 257 4.46 1.21 -1.08
C ASP A 257 3.16 1.97 -0.68
N GLY A 258 2.48 2.60 -1.64
CA GLY A 258 1.20 3.29 -1.43
C GLY A 258 -0.01 2.35 -1.26
N TYR A 259 0.18 1.05 -1.52
CA TYR A 259 -0.86 0.03 -1.36
C TYR A 259 -0.79 -0.70 -0.01
N GLN A 260 0.24 -0.45 0.79
CA GLN A 260 0.37 -1.05 2.11
C GLN A 260 -0.82 -0.65 3.02
N GLY A 261 -1.33 -1.58 3.82
CA GLY A 261 -2.54 -1.40 4.64
C GLY A 261 -3.87 -1.41 3.87
N ARG A 262 -3.83 -1.54 2.53
CA ARG A 262 -5.04 -1.57 1.68
C ARG A 262 -5.35 -2.99 1.22
N GLU A 263 -6.57 -3.18 0.74
CA GLU A 263 -7.04 -4.44 0.14
C GLU A 263 -8.15 -4.16 -0.87
N LYS A 264 -8.27 -5.02 -1.88
CA LYS A 264 -9.30 -4.95 -2.93
C LYS A 264 -9.78 -6.36 -3.27
N ASP A 265 -10.92 -6.44 -3.93
CA ASP A 265 -11.42 -7.73 -4.40
C ASP A 265 -10.47 -8.33 -5.43
N VAL A 266 -10.05 -7.52 -6.40
CA VAL A 266 -9.04 -7.92 -7.39
C VAL A 266 -7.84 -6.98 -7.34
N ILE A 267 -6.64 -7.56 -7.40
CA ILE A 267 -5.41 -6.82 -7.64
C ILE A 267 -4.86 -7.19 -9.01
N VAL A 268 -4.57 -6.15 -9.79
CA VAL A 268 -3.81 -6.24 -11.05
C VAL A 268 -2.43 -5.64 -10.81
N PHE A 269 -1.40 -6.46 -10.83
CA PHE A 269 -0.04 -6.05 -10.55
C PHE A 269 0.80 -6.01 -11.83
N SER A 270 1.20 -4.82 -12.25
CA SER A 270 2.12 -4.56 -13.36
C SER A 270 3.54 -4.49 -12.84
N THR A 271 4.41 -5.42 -13.22
CA THR A 271 5.80 -5.50 -12.72
C THR A 271 6.75 -4.56 -13.43
N VAL A 272 6.41 -4.13 -14.63
CA VAL A 272 7.13 -3.12 -15.45
C VAL A 272 8.46 -3.61 -16.02
N ARG A 273 9.26 -4.37 -15.25
CA ARG A 273 10.64 -4.71 -15.62
C ARG A 273 10.71 -5.72 -16.76
N ALA A 274 11.33 -5.30 -17.85
CA ALA A 274 11.57 -6.10 -19.05
C ALA A 274 12.87 -5.65 -19.73
N ASN A 275 13.98 -6.34 -19.45
CA ASN A 275 15.30 -6.01 -19.97
C ASN A 275 16.19 -7.26 -20.10
N ASP A 276 17.16 -7.21 -21.01
CA ASP A 276 18.09 -8.32 -21.28
C ASP A 276 19.15 -8.51 -20.18
N ALA A 277 19.38 -7.48 -19.35
CA ALA A 277 20.35 -7.53 -18.25
C ALA A 277 19.86 -8.33 -17.03
N GLY A 278 18.57 -8.70 -17.00
CA GLY A 278 17.97 -9.38 -15.85
C GLY A 278 17.86 -8.51 -14.61
N GLU A 279 17.91 -7.20 -14.78
CA GLU A 279 17.80 -6.25 -13.67
C GLU A 279 16.35 -6.07 -13.25
N VAL A 280 16.00 -6.54 -12.06
CA VAL A 280 14.63 -6.41 -11.50
C VAL A 280 14.42 -5.12 -10.69
N GLY A 281 15.50 -4.39 -10.35
CA GLY A 281 15.41 -3.10 -9.65
C GLY A 281 14.66 -3.16 -8.33
N PHE A 282 13.64 -2.32 -8.13
CA PHE A 282 12.84 -2.28 -6.88
C PHE A 282 12.10 -3.59 -6.58
N LEU A 283 11.92 -4.45 -7.55
CA LEU A 283 11.31 -5.78 -7.35
C LEU A 283 12.23 -6.78 -6.63
N SER A 284 13.53 -6.47 -6.47
CA SER A 284 14.46 -7.31 -5.71
C SER A 284 14.17 -7.33 -4.20
N ASP A 285 13.46 -6.34 -3.66
CA ASP A 285 12.98 -6.40 -2.30
C ASP A 285 11.75 -7.31 -2.21
N TYR A 286 11.95 -8.51 -1.68
CA TYR A 286 10.90 -9.53 -1.55
C TYR A 286 9.67 -9.04 -0.78
N ARG A 287 9.84 -8.04 0.09
CA ARG A 287 8.74 -7.45 0.87
C ARG A 287 7.74 -6.74 -0.04
N ARG A 288 8.20 -6.15 -1.16
CA ARG A 288 7.31 -5.58 -2.18
C ARG A 288 6.50 -6.65 -2.89
N LEU A 289 7.13 -7.78 -3.24
CA LEU A 289 6.39 -8.93 -3.77
C LEU A 289 5.33 -9.38 -2.76
N ASN A 290 5.72 -9.62 -1.52
CA ASN A 290 4.80 -10.06 -0.46
C ASN A 290 3.62 -9.09 -0.28
N VAL A 291 3.88 -7.77 -0.21
CA VAL A 291 2.82 -6.77 -0.12
C VAL A 291 1.90 -6.84 -1.34
N ALA A 292 2.44 -6.81 -2.55
CA ALA A 292 1.62 -6.76 -3.78
C ALA A 292 0.68 -7.97 -3.90
N ILE A 293 1.18 -9.19 -3.67
CA ILE A 293 0.40 -10.44 -3.86
C ILE A 293 -0.58 -10.73 -2.70
N THR A 294 -0.45 -10.04 -1.57
CA THR A 294 -1.32 -10.24 -0.40
C THR A 294 -2.40 -9.17 -0.24
N ARG A 295 -2.63 -8.33 -1.27
CA ARG A 295 -3.68 -7.29 -1.22
C ARG A 295 -5.03 -7.74 -1.78
N ALA A 296 -5.04 -8.81 -2.56
CA ALA A 296 -6.24 -9.34 -3.22
C ALA A 296 -7.10 -10.16 -2.24
N LYS A 297 -8.43 -10.02 -2.34
CA LYS A 297 -9.41 -10.86 -1.63
C LYS A 297 -9.87 -12.04 -2.49
N ARG A 298 -10.26 -11.77 -3.75
CA ARG A 298 -10.95 -12.70 -4.64
C ARG A 298 -10.11 -13.14 -5.84
N GLY A 299 -9.20 -12.29 -6.32
CA GLY A 299 -8.38 -12.60 -7.49
C GLY A 299 -7.11 -11.76 -7.61
N LEU A 300 -6.06 -12.39 -8.10
CA LEU A 300 -4.75 -11.75 -8.33
C LEU A 300 -4.31 -11.97 -9.77
N ILE A 301 -4.02 -10.89 -10.48
CA ILE A 301 -3.51 -10.91 -11.85
C ILE A 301 -2.16 -10.20 -11.86
N VAL A 302 -1.11 -10.90 -12.27
CA VAL A 302 0.25 -10.37 -12.32
C VAL A 302 0.71 -10.33 -13.77
N LEU A 303 1.15 -9.17 -14.25
CA LEU A 303 1.73 -9.00 -15.58
C LEU A 303 3.23 -8.78 -15.47
N GLY A 304 4.01 -9.36 -16.36
CA GLY A 304 5.45 -9.11 -16.39
C GLY A 304 6.24 -9.93 -17.38
N HIS A 305 7.54 -9.62 -17.49
CA HIS A 305 8.47 -10.31 -18.34
C HIS A 305 9.14 -11.47 -17.59
N PRO A 306 8.74 -12.73 -17.82
CA PRO A 306 9.16 -13.86 -16.98
C PRO A 306 10.67 -14.08 -16.99
N THR A 307 11.35 -13.85 -18.14
CA THR A 307 12.81 -14.01 -18.23
C THR A 307 13.53 -13.02 -17.33
N THR A 308 13.17 -11.74 -17.35
CA THR A 308 13.76 -10.72 -16.45
C THR A 308 13.49 -11.05 -14.99
N LEU A 309 12.25 -11.38 -14.64
CA LEU A 309 11.84 -11.65 -13.25
C LEU A 309 12.55 -12.86 -12.66
N ARG A 310 12.80 -13.91 -13.44
CA ARG A 310 13.47 -15.14 -12.97
C ARG A 310 14.94 -14.94 -12.55
N HIS A 311 15.54 -13.76 -12.78
CA HIS A 311 16.87 -13.44 -12.25
C HIS A 311 16.85 -13.18 -10.74
N ASP A 312 15.70 -12.78 -10.17
CA ASP A 312 15.53 -12.69 -8.71
C ASP A 312 15.04 -14.01 -8.12
N PRO A 313 15.61 -14.48 -6.99
CA PRO A 313 15.27 -15.78 -6.42
C PRO A 313 13.82 -15.87 -5.89
N ASN A 314 13.21 -14.78 -5.43
CA ASN A 314 11.83 -14.78 -4.94
C ASN A 314 10.85 -14.77 -6.10
N TRP A 315 11.12 -13.98 -7.13
CA TRP A 315 10.33 -13.97 -8.35
C TRP A 315 10.43 -15.29 -9.09
N ARG A 316 11.62 -15.90 -9.17
CA ARG A 316 11.78 -17.24 -9.74
C ARG A 316 10.90 -18.26 -9.02
N ALA A 317 10.97 -18.29 -7.69
CA ALA A 317 10.15 -19.19 -6.88
C ALA A 317 8.64 -18.96 -7.09
N TYR A 318 8.21 -17.69 -7.24
CA TYR A 318 6.83 -17.33 -7.51
C TYR A 318 6.37 -17.81 -8.88
N LEU A 319 7.19 -17.59 -9.91
CA LEU A 319 6.89 -18.01 -11.27
C LEU A 319 6.91 -19.54 -11.41
N ASP A 320 7.86 -20.22 -10.79
CA ASP A 320 7.92 -21.69 -10.78
C ASP A 320 6.68 -22.27 -10.10
N TRP A 321 6.28 -21.73 -8.94
CA TRP A 321 5.06 -22.10 -8.24
C TRP A 321 3.79 -21.90 -9.09
N ALA A 322 3.71 -20.79 -9.82
CA ALA A 322 2.59 -20.48 -10.70
C ALA A 322 2.57 -21.39 -11.93
N GLU A 323 3.73 -21.68 -12.53
CA GLU A 323 3.86 -22.54 -13.72
C GLU A 323 3.53 -24.01 -13.41
N GLU A 324 4.01 -24.53 -12.28
CA GLU A 324 3.70 -25.89 -11.80
C GLU A 324 2.19 -26.13 -11.59
N ARG A 325 1.43 -25.05 -11.31
CA ARG A 325 -0.03 -25.08 -11.14
C ARG A 325 -0.82 -24.72 -12.39
N GLY A 326 -0.15 -24.47 -13.52
CA GLY A 326 -0.80 -24.08 -14.77
C GLY A 326 -1.46 -22.69 -14.73
N LEU A 327 -0.98 -21.79 -13.87
CA LEU A 327 -1.57 -20.47 -13.66
C LEU A 327 -1.04 -19.38 -14.62
N PHE A 328 -0.30 -19.79 -15.67
CA PHE A 328 0.13 -18.88 -16.72
C PHE A 328 -0.99 -18.70 -17.75
N ALA A 329 -1.43 -17.46 -17.96
CA ALA A 329 -2.44 -17.09 -18.95
C ALA A 329 -1.81 -16.78 -20.31
N TRP A 330 -1.20 -17.79 -20.97
CA TRP A 330 -0.53 -17.67 -22.28
C TRP A 330 -1.45 -17.16 -23.39
N HIS A 331 -2.74 -17.49 -23.33
CA HIS A 331 -3.73 -17.05 -24.32
C HIS A 331 -3.92 -15.52 -24.35
N MET A 332 -3.53 -14.80 -23.30
CA MET A 332 -3.61 -13.34 -23.23
C MET A 332 -2.32 -12.64 -23.69
N THR A 333 -1.29 -13.39 -24.10
CA THR A 333 -0.01 -12.80 -24.50
C THR A 333 -0.13 -12.03 -25.82
N ASN A 334 -1.01 -12.48 -26.72
CA ASN A 334 -1.17 -11.97 -28.09
C ASN A 334 -2.44 -11.10 -28.29
N GLN A 335 -3.15 -10.77 -27.25
CA GLN A 335 -4.27 -9.83 -27.26
C GLN A 335 -3.79 -8.45 -26.70
#